data_555136a6bd2368ef0ae1a35f5fd98a22
#
_entry.id   555136a6bd2368ef0ae1a35f5fd98a22
#
_cell.length_a   1.000
_cell.length_b   1.000
_cell.length_c   1.000
_cell.angle_alpha   90.00
_cell.angle_beta   90.00
_cell.angle_gamma   90.00
#
_symmetry.space_group_name_H-M   'P 1'
#
loop_
_entity.id
_entity.type
_entity.pdbx_description
1 polymer ?
#
loop_
_entity_poly.entity_id
_entity_poly.type
_entity_poly.pdbx_seq_one_letter_code
_entity_poly.pdbx_strand_id
1 'polypeptide(L)'
;MSSIYLGVNIDHIATLRNARGTKYPDPVHAAEIAERAGADGITIHLREDRRHILDRDVRILRETIQTRMNLEMAVTDEMVEIALQTKPEFVCLVPEKREELTTEGGLDVVGQLEKIKAATKKLTDAGIKVSLFIDADRQQIEAAKKCGAPFIELHTGH
;
A
#
# COMPACT_ATOMS: atom_id res chain seq x y z
N MET A 1 27.53 -3.73 -1.91
CA MET A 1 26.56 -3.03 -2.74
C MET A 1 25.19 -3.22 -2.11
N SER A 2 24.41 -2.16 -1.89
CA SER A 2 23.02 -2.33 -1.46
C SER A 2 22.24 -2.98 -2.60
N SER A 3 21.61 -4.13 -2.34
CA SER A 3 20.74 -4.79 -3.31
C SER A 3 19.46 -3.97 -3.49
N ILE A 4 19.03 -3.78 -4.72
CA ILE A 4 17.70 -3.24 -5.04
C ILE A 4 16.72 -4.42 -4.96
N TYR A 5 15.61 -4.23 -4.28
CA TYR A 5 14.52 -5.21 -4.17
C TYR A 5 13.42 -4.91 -5.18
N LEU A 6 12.80 -5.95 -5.70
CA LEU A 6 11.68 -5.86 -6.64
C LEU A 6 10.35 -6.11 -5.90
N GLY A 7 9.52 -5.07 -5.79
CA GLY A 7 8.11 -5.20 -5.41
C GLY A 7 7.22 -5.29 -6.65
N VAL A 8 6.26 -6.20 -6.65
CA VAL A 8 5.33 -6.39 -7.76
C VAL A 8 3.90 -6.11 -7.31
N ASN A 9 3.26 -5.11 -7.91
CA ASN A 9 1.84 -4.83 -7.70
C ASN A 9 0.99 -5.74 -8.58
N ILE A 10 -0.01 -6.39 -7.99
CA ILE A 10 -0.89 -7.36 -8.65
C ILE A 10 -2.37 -6.92 -8.70
N ASP A 11 -2.68 -5.67 -8.37
CA ASP A 11 -4.07 -5.15 -8.30
C ASP A 11 -4.87 -5.37 -9.58
N HIS A 12 -4.24 -5.17 -10.74
CA HIS A 12 -4.95 -5.26 -12.01
C HIS A 12 -5.34 -6.68 -12.42
N ILE A 13 -4.76 -7.70 -11.80
CA ILE A 13 -5.25 -9.08 -11.91
C ILE A 13 -6.65 -9.17 -11.28
N ALA A 14 -6.85 -8.56 -10.13
CA ALA A 14 -8.17 -8.47 -9.49
C ALA A 14 -9.13 -7.58 -10.29
N THR A 15 -8.65 -6.49 -10.88
CA THR A 15 -9.45 -5.66 -11.80
C THR A 15 -10.03 -6.50 -12.95
N LEU A 16 -9.20 -7.31 -13.59
CA LEU A 16 -9.62 -8.17 -14.70
C LEU A 16 -10.62 -9.25 -14.23
N ARG A 17 -10.36 -9.89 -13.08
CA ARG A 17 -11.29 -10.85 -12.47
C ARG A 17 -12.66 -10.22 -12.24
N ASN A 18 -12.69 -9.05 -11.64
CA ASN A 18 -13.95 -8.37 -11.30
C ASN A 18 -14.70 -7.89 -12.56
N ALA A 19 -13.98 -7.37 -13.56
CA ALA A 19 -14.58 -6.96 -14.82
C ALA A 19 -15.24 -8.13 -15.58
N ARG A 20 -14.68 -9.34 -15.45
CA ARG A 20 -15.24 -10.56 -16.04
C ARG A 20 -16.39 -11.16 -15.24
N GLY A 21 -16.55 -10.78 -13.97
CA GLY A 21 -17.52 -11.39 -13.05
C GLY A 21 -17.23 -12.87 -12.73
N THR A 22 -15.97 -13.29 -12.80
CA THR A 22 -15.53 -14.69 -12.60
C THR A 22 -14.64 -14.82 -11.37
N LYS A 23 -14.23 -16.05 -11.07
CA LYS A 23 -13.28 -16.34 -9.98
C LYS A 23 -11.82 -16.22 -10.41
N TYR A 24 -11.58 -16.00 -11.68
CA TYR A 24 -10.24 -15.92 -12.29
C TYR A 24 -10.15 -14.75 -13.29
N PRO A 25 -8.92 -14.24 -13.55
CA PRO A 25 -7.66 -14.65 -12.91
C PRO A 25 -7.65 -14.33 -11.41
N ASP A 26 -7.02 -15.17 -10.61
CA ASP A 26 -6.93 -14.97 -9.16
C ASP A 26 -5.61 -14.27 -8.79
N PRO A 27 -5.63 -13.16 -8.04
CA PRO A 27 -4.43 -12.49 -7.56
C PRO A 27 -3.48 -13.39 -6.79
N VAL A 28 -4.00 -14.41 -6.11
CA VAL A 28 -3.17 -15.40 -5.38
C VAL A 28 -2.23 -16.14 -6.32
N HIS A 29 -2.72 -16.57 -7.48
CA HIS A 29 -1.87 -17.21 -8.49
C HIS A 29 -0.84 -16.24 -9.09
N ALA A 30 -1.24 -14.98 -9.29
CA ALA A 30 -0.33 -13.95 -9.79
C ALA A 30 0.81 -13.67 -8.80
N ALA A 31 0.52 -13.65 -7.50
CA ALA A 31 1.54 -13.51 -6.46
C ALA A 31 2.54 -14.67 -6.50
N GLU A 32 2.07 -15.92 -6.59
CA GLU A 32 2.94 -17.09 -6.71
C GLU A 32 3.87 -17.00 -7.93
N ILE A 33 3.32 -16.62 -9.09
CA ILE A 33 4.10 -16.46 -10.32
C ILE A 33 5.17 -15.39 -10.15
N ALA A 34 4.81 -14.24 -9.56
CA ALA A 34 5.74 -13.14 -9.31
C ALA A 34 6.88 -13.56 -8.37
N GLU A 35 6.56 -14.23 -7.26
CA GLU A 35 7.55 -14.74 -6.31
C GLU A 35 8.50 -15.77 -6.96
N ARG A 36 7.97 -16.70 -7.74
CA ARG A 36 8.78 -17.69 -8.48
C ARG A 36 9.68 -17.05 -9.54
N ALA A 37 9.27 -15.92 -10.08
CA ALA A 37 10.07 -15.12 -11.02
C ALA A 37 11.12 -14.24 -10.35
N GLY A 38 11.14 -14.17 -9.01
CA GLY A 38 12.17 -13.45 -8.24
C GLY A 38 11.71 -12.15 -7.62
N ALA A 39 10.40 -11.91 -7.48
CA ALA A 39 9.91 -10.78 -6.71
C ALA A 39 10.32 -10.89 -5.23
N ASP A 40 10.74 -9.77 -4.64
CA ASP A 40 11.12 -9.67 -3.23
C ASP A 40 9.95 -9.25 -2.33
N GLY A 41 8.86 -8.84 -2.92
CA GLY A 41 7.63 -8.47 -2.23
C GLY A 41 6.44 -8.33 -3.18
N ILE A 42 5.25 -8.48 -2.63
CA ILE A 42 3.97 -8.34 -3.33
C ILE A 42 3.25 -7.12 -2.78
N THR A 43 2.86 -6.22 -3.68
CA THR A 43 2.07 -5.03 -3.36
C THR A 43 0.62 -5.24 -3.78
N ILE A 44 -0.29 -4.93 -2.88
CA ILE A 44 -1.73 -4.93 -3.11
C ILE A 44 -2.35 -3.68 -2.49
N HIS A 45 -3.35 -3.11 -3.14
CA HIS A 45 -4.11 -1.97 -2.65
C HIS A 45 -5.54 -2.39 -2.30
N LEU A 46 -5.85 -2.47 -1.02
CA LEU A 46 -7.23 -2.61 -0.56
C LEU A 46 -7.88 -1.23 -0.48
N ARG A 47 -8.59 -0.85 -1.55
CA ARG A 47 -9.31 0.42 -1.59
C ARG A 47 -10.55 0.39 -0.71
N GLU A 48 -10.97 1.54 -0.20
CA GLU A 48 -12.23 1.68 0.55
C GLU A 48 -13.44 1.16 -0.25
N ASP A 49 -13.46 1.36 -1.57
CA ASP A 49 -14.56 0.95 -2.47
C ASP A 49 -14.45 -0.50 -2.97
N ARG A 50 -13.38 -1.23 -2.61
CA ARG A 50 -13.17 -2.64 -3.01
C ARG A 50 -13.28 -2.88 -4.52
N ARG A 51 -12.90 -1.92 -5.38
CA ARG A 51 -13.07 -2.04 -6.84
C ARG A 51 -12.22 -3.13 -7.49
N HIS A 52 -11.14 -3.56 -6.87
CA HIS A 52 -10.27 -4.63 -7.37
C HIS A 52 -9.89 -5.64 -6.28
N ILE A 53 -8.86 -5.41 -5.47
CA ILE A 53 -8.52 -6.28 -4.33
C ILE A 53 -9.69 -6.29 -3.33
N LEU A 54 -10.02 -7.48 -2.85
CA LEU A 54 -11.08 -7.74 -1.88
C LEU A 54 -10.48 -8.20 -0.55
N ASP A 55 -11.23 -8.08 0.53
CA ASP A 55 -10.81 -8.55 1.87
C ASP A 55 -10.40 -10.04 1.85
N ARG A 56 -11.09 -10.84 1.04
CA ARG A 56 -10.73 -12.26 0.76
C ARG A 56 -9.31 -12.37 0.23
N ASP A 57 -8.92 -11.51 -0.70
CA ASP A 57 -7.61 -11.56 -1.34
C ASP A 57 -6.51 -11.24 -0.34
N VAL A 58 -6.71 -10.18 0.46
CA VAL A 58 -5.77 -9.78 1.52
C VAL A 58 -5.52 -10.93 2.49
N ARG A 59 -6.59 -11.56 2.96
CA ARG A 59 -6.51 -12.69 3.91
C ARG A 59 -5.72 -13.87 3.33
N ILE A 60 -6.06 -14.31 2.11
CA ILE A 60 -5.40 -15.46 1.50
C ILE A 60 -3.95 -15.15 1.14
N LEU A 61 -3.69 -13.98 0.56
CA LEU A 61 -2.33 -13.56 0.25
C LEU A 61 -1.46 -13.48 1.49
N ARG A 62 -2.00 -12.98 2.62
CA ARG A 62 -1.25 -12.94 3.88
C ARG A 62 -0.80 -14.33 4.35
N GLU A 63 -1.61 -15.36 4.10
CA GLU A 63 -1.31 -16.74 4.49
C GLU A 63 -0.39 -17.45 3.48
N THR A 64 -0.36 -17.02 2.21
CA THR A 64 0.25 -17.78 1.12
C THR A 64 1.55 -17.20 0.57
N ILE A 65 1.72 -15.88 0.55
CA ILE A 65 2.96 -15.27 0.07
C ILE A 65 4.13 -15.61 1.00
N GLN A 66 5.28 -15.86 0.43
CA GLN A 66 6.51 -16.26 1.13
C GLN A 66 7.51 -15.10 1.25
N THR A 67 7.27 -14.03 0.49
CA THR A 67 8.07 -12.80 0.52
C THR A 67 7.42 -11.77 1.47
N ARG A 68 7.42 -10.49 1.11
CA ARG A 68 6.89 -9.41 1.94
C ARG A 68 5.59 -8.90 1.36
N MET A 69 4.60 -8.68 2.21
CA MET A 69 3.38 -7.96 1.82
C MET A 69 3.57 -6.47 2.02
N ASN A 70 3.31 -5.69 0.97
CA ASN A 70 3.10 -4.24 1.03
C ASN A 70 1.62 -3.96 0.80
N LEU A 71 0.93 -3.49 1.83
CA LEU A 71 -0.49 -3.14 1.77
C LEU A 71 -0.65 -1.64 1.54
N GLU A 72 -1.08 -1.25 0.35
CA GLU A 72 -1.49 0.13 0.07
C GLU A 72 -2.89 0.36 0.61
N MET A 73 -3.11 1.49 1.25
CA MET A 73 -4.40 1.81 1.86
C MET A 73 -4.60 3.31 2.07
N ALA A 74 -5.86 3.74 2.10
CA ALA A 74 -6.23 5.09 2.53
C ALA A 74 -5.97 5.30 4.04
N VAL A 75 -5.84 6.57 4.44
CA VAL A 75 -5.62 6.96 5.84
C VAL A 75 -6.98 7.04 6.55
N THR A 76 -7.59 5.89 6.83
CA THR A 76 -8.85 5.79 7.57
C THR A 76 -8.71 4.85 8.76
N ASP A 77 -9.59 5.01 9.77
CA ASP A 77 -9.57 4.13 10.93
C ASP A 77 -9.88 2.67 10.55
N GLU A 78 -10.80 2.44 9.60
CA GLU A 78 -11.11 1.12 9.06
C GLU A 78 -9.87 0.44 8.49
N MET A 79 -9.15 1.14 7.61
CA MET A 79 -7.96 0.57 6.95
C MET A 79 -6.82 0.35 7.94
N VAL A 80 -6.62 1.25 8.89
CA VAL A 80 -5.63 1.07 9.97
C VAL A 80 -5.96 -0.20 10.77
N GLU A 81 -7.22 -0.41 11.13
CA GLU A 81 -7.63 -1.63 11.87
C GLU A 81 -7.39 -2.90 11.05
N ILE A 82 -7.73 -2.89 9.76
CA ILE A 82 -7.46 -4.01 8.85
C ILE A 82 -5.96 -4.31 8.77
N ALA A 83 -5.12 -3.28 8.66
CA ALA A 83 -3.67 -3.45 8.63
C ALA A 83 -3.14 -4.02 9.95
N LEU A 84 -3.66 -3.57 11.10
CA LEU A 84 -3.28 -4.09 12.42
C LEU A 84 -3.66 -5.57 12.60
N GLN A 85 -4.78 -6.01 12.02
CA GLN A 85 -5.21 -7.40 12.03
C GLN A 85 -4.41 -8.26 11.04
N THR A 86 -4.15 -7.73 9.83
CA THR A 86 -3.40 -8.42 8.77
C THR A 86 -1.93 -8.57 9.11
N LYS A 87 -1.34 -7.56 9.76
CA LYS A 87 0.08 -7.47 10.11
C LYS A 87 0.99 -7.69 8.88
N PRO A 88 0.84 -6.89 7.81
CA PRO A 88 1.78 -6.94 6.69
C PRO A 88 3.15 -6.43 7.14
N GLU A 89 4.20 -6.78 6.43
CA GLU A 89 5.54 -6.26 6.69
C GLU A 89 5.62 -4.75 6.41
N PHE A 90 4.88 -4.30 5.38
CA PHE A 90 4.82 -2.89 4.97
C PHE A 90 3.39 -2.43 4.76
N VAL A 91 3.14 -1.17 5.08
CA VAL A 91 1.96 -0.41 4.68
C VAL A 91 2.43 0.83 3.92
N CYS A 92 1.81 1.11 2.78
CA CYS A 92 1.96 2.38 2.08
C CYS A 92 0.66 3.18 2.20
N LEU A 93 0.73 4.35 2.81
CA LEU A 93 -0.41 5.26 2.89
C LEU A 93 -0.54 6.05 1.59
N VAL A 94 -1.67 5.88 0.91
CA VAL A 94 -1.94 6.44 -0.41
C VAL A 94 -3.23 7.28 -0.41
N PRO A 95 -3.37 8.25 -1.31
CA PRO A 95 -4.62 8.99 -1.46
C PRO A 95 -5.63 8.17 -2.28
N GLU A 96 -6.91 8.25 -1.94
CA GLU A 96 -8.00 7.65 -2.71
C GLU A 96 -9.05 8.67 -3.14
N LYS A 97 -9.22 9.74 -2.37
CA LYS A 97 -10.17 10.83 -2.61
C LYS A 97 -9.44 12.08 -3.09
N ARG A 98 -10.17 12.92 -3.82
CA ARG A 98 -9.60 14.14 -4.41
C ARG A 98 -9.04 15.12 -3.37
N GLU A 99 -9.65 15.21 -2.21
CA GLU A 99 -9.21 16.05 -1.09
C GLU A 99 -7.94 15.55 -0.38
N GLU A 100 -7.51 14.34 -0.67
CA GLU A 100 -6.31 13.72 -0.11
C GLU A 100 -5.08 13.90 -1.00
N LEU A 101 -5.30 14.40 -2.23
CA LEU A 101 -4.28 14.56 -3.27
C LEU A 101 -3.60 15.93 -3.20
N THR A 102 -2.31 15.94 -3.54
CA THR A 102 -1.63 17.13 -4.03
C THR A 102 -2.02 17.43 -5.49
N THR A 103 -1.53 18.52 -6.06
CA THR A 103 -1.76 18.86 -7.47
C THR A 103 -1.10 17.84 -8.43
N GLU A 104 -0.05 17.17 -7.99
CA GLU A 104 0.72 16.19 -8.78
C GLU A 104 0.20 14.75 -8.61
N GLY A 105 -0.61 14.48 -7.59
CA GLY A 105 -1.28 13.19 -7.39
C GLY A 105 -0.77 12.35 -6.21
N GLY A 106 0.23 12.79 -5.47
CA GLY A 106 0.66 12.15 -4.23
C GLY A 106 -0.25 12.47 -3.04
N LEU A 107 -0.04 11.80 -1.93
CA LEU A 107 -0.72 12.08 -0.66
C LEU A 107 -0.30 13.45 -0.12
N ASP A 108 -1.27 14.32 0.17
CA ASP A 108 -1.01 15.63 0.79
C ASP A 108 -0.71 15.46 2.29
N VAL A 109 0.55 15.20 2.60
CA VAL A 109 1.01 15.04 3.98
C VAL A 109 1.05 16.37 4.73
N VAL A 110 1.36 17.46 4.03
CA VAL A 110 1.41 18.81 4.63
C VAL A 110 0.01 19.19 5.13
N GLY A 111 -1.00 19.04 4.29
CA GLY A 111 -2.38 19.40 4.60
C GLY A 111 -3.06 18.49 5.63
N GLN A 112 -2.56 17.25 5.79
CA GLN A 112 -3.17 16.23 6.66
C GLN A 112 -2.20 15.70 7.74
N LEU A 113 -1.24 16.53 8.16
CA LEU A 113 -0.10 16.14 8.98
C LEU A 113 -0.50 15.33 10.23
N GLU A 114 -1.42 15.83 11.03
CA GLU A 114 -1.79 15.21 12.30
C GLU A 114 -2.51 13.86 12.11
N LYS A 115 -3.38 13.77 11.11
CA LYS A 115 -4.08 12.54 10.76
C LYS A 115 -3.10 11.45 10.33
N ILE A 116 -2.19 11.79 9.41
CA ILE A 116 -1.21 10.86 8.86
C ILE A 116 -0.20 10.46 9.93
N LYS A 117 0.24 11.39 10.76
CA LYS A 117 1.14 11.13 11.89
C LYS A 117 0.51 10.15 12.89
N ALA A 118 -0.76 10.33 13.24
CA ALA A 118 -1.47 9.43 14.15
C ALA A 118 -1.58 8.00 13.58
N ALA A 119 -1.94 7.87 12.30
CA ALA A 119 -2.00 6.57 11.62
C ALA A 119 -0.63 5.91 11.53
N THR A 120 0.40 6.66 11.11
CA THR A 120 1.80 6.19 11.05
C THR A 120 2.26 5.66 12.40
N LYS A 121 1.98 6.41 13.48
CA LYS A 121 2.36 5.99 14.83
C LYS A 121 1.68 4.69 15.24
N LYS A 122 0.36 4.54 15.04
CA LYS A 122 -0.37 3.30 15.37
C LYS A 122 0.23 2.09 14.66
N LEU A 123 0.53 2.22 13.37
CA LEU A 123 1.09 1.15 12.56
C LEU A 123 2.53 0.81 12.96
N THR A 124 3.37 1.80 13.17
CA THR A 124 4.78 1.59 13.57
C THR A 124 4.90 1.02 14.98
N ASP A 125 4.04 1.43 15.92
CA ASP A 125 3.97 0.84 17.26
C ASP A 125 3.59 -0.66 17.22
N ALA A 126 2.87 -1.09 16.21
CA ALA A 126 2.56 -2.51 15.95
C ALA A 126 3.66 -3.27 15.18
N GLY A 127 4.79 -2.64 14.90
CA GLY A 127 5.92 -3.25 14.20
C GLY A 127 5.81 -3.26 12.68
N ILE A 128 4.81 -2.56 12.10
CA ILE A 128 4.62 -2.44 10.66
C ILE A 128 5.49 -1.29 10.13
N LYS A 129 6.20 -1.52 9.04
CA LYS A 129 6.99 -0.49 8.35
C LYS A 129 6.08 0.35 7.47
N VAL A 130 6.04 1.66 7.71
CA VAL A 130 5.15 2.57 6.99
C VAL A 130 5.92 3.39 5.97
N SER A 131 5.41 3.45 4.74
CA SER A 131 5.78 4.42 3.71
C SER A 131 4.63 5.37 3.40
N LEU A 132 4.95 6.55 2.91
CA LEU A 132 3.97 7.52 2.43
C LEU A 132 4.19 7.73 0.94
N PHE A 133 3.13 7.57 0.14
CA PHE A 133 3.13 7.81 -1.31
C PHE A 133 3.03 9.30 -1.59
N ILE A 134 4.14 9.94 -1.88
CA ILE A 134 4.24 11.40 -2.01
C ILE A 134 4.88 11.82 -3.32
N ASP A 135 4.64 13.05 -3.71
CA ASP A 135 5.39 13.68 -4.80
C ASP A 135 6.84 13.96 -4.39
N ALA A 136 7.73 14.08 -5.37
CA ALA A 136 9.12 14.47 -5.17
C ALA A 136 9.23 15.97 -4.83
N ASP A 137 8.45 16.42 -3.86
CA ASP A 137 8.37 17.78 -3.36
C ASP A 137 9.01 17.90 -1.97
N ARG A 138 9.82 18.94 -1.78
CA ARG A 138 10.57 19.13 -0.54
C ARG A 138 9.67 19.26 0.69
N GLN A 139 8.54 19.97 0.57
CA GLN A 139 7.65 20.18 1.71
C GLN A 139 6.95 18.89 2.11
N GLN A 140 6.55 18.07 1.13
CA GLN A 140 5.96 16.76 1.37
C GLN A 140 6.98 15.79 2.02
N ILE A 141 8.24 15.78 1.57
CA ILE A 141 9.31 14.98 2.16
C ILE A 141 9.60 15.38 3.61
N GLU A 142 9.69 16.69 3.89
CA GLU A 142 9.88 17.19 5.25
C GLU A 142 8.69 16.87 6.16
N ALA A 143 7.46 16.93 5.64
CA ALA A 143 6.25 16.56 6.35
C ALA A 143 6.21 15.05 6.64
N ALA A 144 6.59 14.21 5.69
CA ALA A 144 6.70 12.76 5.88
C ALA A 144 7.68 12.42 7.02
N LYS A 145 8.82 13.10 7.07
CA LYS A 145 9.77 12.97 8.18
C LYS A 145 9.14 13.38 9.52
N LYS A 146 8.37 14.46 9.57
CA LYS A 146 7.66 14.91 10.79
C LYS A 146 6.59 13.93 11.25
N CYS A 147 5.98 13.16 10.33
CA CYS A 147 5.06 12.08 10.67
C CYS A 147 5.75 10.87 11.32
N GLY A 148 7.08 10.79 11.24
CA GLY A 148 7.84 9.64 11.74
C GLY A 148 7.79 8.44 10.80
N ALA A 149 7.40 8.62 9.54
CA ALA A 149 7.41 7.55 8.54
C ALA A 149 8.87 7.15 8.23
N PRO A 150 9.23 5.87 8.37
CA PRO A 150 10.58 5.43 8.10
C PRO A 150 10.92 5.36 6.61
N PHE A 151 9.91 5.34 5.74
CA PHE A 151 10.05 5.23 4.28
C PHE A 151 9.13 6.21 3.55
N ILE A 152 9.47 6.50 2.32
CA ILE A 152 8.61 7.18 1.36
C ILE A 152 8.58 6.38 0.06
N GLU A 153 7.47 6.47 -0.66
CA GLU A 153 7.33 6.03 -2.04
C GLU A 153 7.13 7.27 -2.91
N LEU A 154 8.00 7.45 -3.89
CA LEU A 154 7.95 8.63 -4.75
C LEU A 154 7.02 8.37 -5.94
N HIS A 155 6.02 9.22 -6.09
CA HIS A 155 5.17 9.26 -7.26
C HIS A 155 5.97 9.77 -8.47
N THR A 156 6.05 8.98 -9.52
CA THR A 156 6.81 9.28 -10.75
C THR A 156 5.93 9.32 -12.01
N GLY A 157 4.63 9.11 -11.85
CA GLY A 157 3.65 9.21 -12.93
C GLY A 157 3.23 10.66 -13.20
N HIS A 158 2.73 10.93 -14.40
CA HIS A 158 2.09 12.18 -14.79
C HIS A 158 0.68 11.93 -15.28
#